data_351faf7ddf63d5755e9ac60e235f1f0c
#
_entry.id   351faf7ddf63d5755e9ac60e235f1f0c
#
_cell.length_a   1.000
_cell.length_b   1.000
_cell.length_c   1.000
_cell.angle_alpha   90.00
_cell.angle_beta   90.00
_cell.angle_gamma   90.00
#
_symmetry.space_group_name_H-M   'P 1'
#
loop_
_entity.id
_entity.type
_entity.pdbx_description
1 polymer ?
#
loop_
_entity_poly.entity_id
_entity_poly.type
_entity_poly.pdbx_seq_one_letter_code
_entity_poly.pdbx_strand_id
1 'polypeptide(L)'
;MKIKSFAALTIAIMGFYSAAQNSGAPPAIFKPGPEILAELDEAARNSTSAAGVSVTISPGISVRRRMSGVPQYSVMHPHSVEIYRILEGSGTLVTGGLLVTPLAEQTSDDLMRTLHGISGGLERRVKEGDILVLQPGTPHWFSNIDGDSITYMESRVRITTAPVRYQ
;
A
#
# COMPACT_ATOMS: atom_id res chain seq x y z
N MET A 1 -30.44 -76.55 0.76
CA MET A 1 -29.54 -75.58 1.46
C MET A 1 -29.20 -74.48 0.46
N LYS A 2 -29.81 -73.29 0.62
CA LYS A 2 -29.70 -72.17 -0.35
C LYS A 2 -28.64 -71.20 0.24
N ILE A 3 -27.54 -71.08 -0.46
CA ILE A 3 -26.49 -70.11 -0.15
C ILE A 3 -26.91 -68.75 -0.75
N LYS A 4 -27.14 -67.75 0.07
CA LYS A 4 -27.39 -66.37 -0.36
C LYS A 4 -26.04 -65.69 -0.54
N SER A 5 -25.72 -65.31 -1.78
CA SER A 5 -24.60 -64.43 -2.10
C SER A 5 -24.92 -63.03 -1.64
N PHE A 6 -24.10 -62.49 -0.76
CA PHE A 6 -24.06 -61.06 -0.45
C PHE A 6 -23.14 -60.39 -1.44
N ALA A 7 -23.68 -59.58 -2.30
CA ALA A 7 -22.90 -58.69 -3.15
C ALA A 7 -22.51 -57.45 -2.30
N ALA A 8 -21.24 -57.28 -2.07
CA ALA A 8 -20.71 -56.11 -1.44
C ALA A 8 -20.76 -54.91 -2.41
N LEU A 9 -21.56 -53.93 -2.10
CA LEU A 9 -21.60 -52.65 -2.81
C LEU A 9 -20.44 -51.81 -2.32
N THR A 10 -19.30 -51.82 -3.02
CA THR A 10 -18.19 -50.90 -2.78
C THR A 10 -18.49 -49.57 -3.48
N ILE A 11 -19.01 -48.60 -2.75
CA ILE A 11 -19.19 -47.24 -3.27
C ILE A 11 -17.83 -46.59 -3.30
N ALA A 12 -17.32 -46.37 -4.50
CA ALA A 12 -16.10 -45.60 -4.73
C ALA A 12 -16.35 -44.11 -4.43
N ILE A 13 -15.98 -43.66 -3.24
CA ILE A 13 -15.85 -42.24 -2.91
C ILE A 13 -14.44 -41.80 -3.35
N MET A 14 -14.22 -41.77 -4.63
CA MET A 14 -13.03 -41.14 -5.25
C MET A 14 -13.51 -40.27 -6.40
N GLY A 15 -13.76 -39.01 -6.16
CA GLY A 15 -14.15 -38.16 -7.28
C GLY A 15 -14.21 -36.66 -7.04
N PHE A 16 -14.02 -36.18 -5.82
CA PHE A 16 -14.21 -34.74 -5.57
C PHE A 16 -12.96 -33.94 -5.13
N TYR A 17 -11.79 -34.56 -5.06
CA TYR A 17 -10.56 -33.85 -4.72
C TYR A 17 -9.70 -33.42 -5.92
N SER A 18 -10.08 -33.78 -7.15
CA SER A 18 -9.23 -33.54 -8.32
C SER A 18 -9.50 -32.25 -9.07
N ALA A 19 -10.61 -31.54 -8.79
CA ALA A 19 -10.94 -30.31 -9.53
C ALA A 19 -10.34 -29.04 -8.92
N ALA A 20 -9.88 -29.07 -7.66
CA ALA A 20 -9.27 -27.92 -7.00
C ALA A 20 -7.75 -27.80 -7.20
N GLN A 21 -7.10 -28.81 -7.75
CA GLN A 21 -5.64 -28.82 -7.94
C GLN A 21 -5.16 -28.39 -9.33
N ASN A 22 -6.04 -28.09 -10.28
CA ASN A 22 -5.66 -27.72 -11.64
C ASN A 22 -5.81 -26.22 -11.97
N SER A 23 -6.27 -25.38 -11.05
CA SER A 23 -6.08 -23.94 -11.16
C SER A 23 -4.79 -23.58 -10.43
N GLY A 24 -3.64 -23.71 -11.10
CA GLY A 24 -2.37 -23.26 -10.58
C GLY A 24 -2.51 -21.79 -10.12
N ALA A 25 -2.02 -21.47 -8.90
CA ALA A 25 -1.95 -20.08 -8.48
C ALA A 25 -1.19 -19.26 -9.54
N PRO A 26 -1.62 -18.02 -9.82
CA PRO A 26 -0.91 -17.18 -10.77
C PRO A 26 0.53 -16.95 -10.29
N PRO A 27 1.51 -16.83 -11.21
CA PRO A 27 2.87 -16.49 -10.83
C PRO A 27 2.92 -15.14 -10.11
N ALA A 28 3.95 -14.92 -9.31
CA ALA A 28 4.18 -13.63 -8.67
C ALA A 28 4.30 -12.50 -9.73
N ILE A 29 3.75 -11.35 -9.41
CA ILE A 29 4.03 -10.12 -10.15
C ILE A 29 5.49 -9.76 -9.86
N PHE A 30 6.28 -9.59 -10.92
CA PHE A 30 7.68 -9.24 -10.82
C PHE A 30 7.98 -8.04 -11.71
N LYS A 31 8.69 -7.05 -11.17
CA LYS A 31 9.21 -5.90 -11.89
C LYS A 31 10.64 -5.64 -11.42
N PRO A 32 11.63 -5.65 -12.32
CA PRO A 32 13.03 -5.41 -11.95
C PRO A 32 13.22 -4.02 -11.37
N GLY A 33 14.07 -3.88 -10.33
CA GLY A 33 14.37 -2.58 -9.72
C GLY A 33 14.87 -1.53 -10.71
N PRO A 34 15.83 -1.84 -11.62
CA PRO A 34 16.27 -0.88 -12.64
C PRO A 34 15.15 -0.38 -13.57
N GLU A 35 14.18 -1.23 -13.90
CA GLU A 35 13.01 -0.86 -14.71
C GLU A 35 12.11 0.13 -13.96
N ILE A 36 11.88 -0.12 -12.66
CA ILE A 36 11.09 0.80 -11.80
C ILE A 36 11.75 2.19 -11.76
N LEU A 37 13.08 2.25 -11.58
CA LEU A 37 13.79 3.52 -11.54
C LEU A 37 13.75 4.24 -12.88
N ALA A 38 13.91 3.54 -13.99
CA ALA A 38 13.81 4.09 -15.34
C ALA A 38 12.42 4.68 -15.61
N GLU A 39 11.36 3.99 -15.19
CA GLU A 39 9.99 4.48 -15.31
C GLU A 39 9.73 5.72 -14.42
N LEU A 40 10.30 5.77 -13.21
CA LEU A 40 10.22 6.96 -12.36
C LEU A 40 10.93 8.16 -13.01
N ASP A 41 12.09 7.94 -13.63
CA ASP A 41 12.84 8.98 -14.33
C ASP A 41 12.05 9.49 -15.57
N GLU A 42 11.46 8.58 -16.31
CA GLU A 42 10.60 8.93 -17.44
C GLU A 42 9.36 9.69 -16.98
N ALA A 43 8.67 9.19 -15.94
CA ALA A 43 7.52 9.86 -15.37
C ALA A 43 7.87 11.26 -14.85
N ALA A 44 9.04 11.45 -14.25
CA ALA A 44 9.51 12.75 -13.77
C ALA A 44 9.75 13.74 -14.94
N ARG A 45 10.32 13.28 -16.05
CA ARG A 45 10.52 14.11 -17.25
C ARG A 45 9.22 14.55 -17.91
N ASN A 46 8.18 13.70 -17.84
CA ASN A 46 6.89 13.92 -18.53
C ASN A 46 5.80 14.48 -17.61
N SER A 47 6.08 14.58 -16.30
CA SER A 47 5.08 14.99 -15.30
C SER A 47 4.85 16.49 -15.33
N THR A 48 3.59 16.88 -15.25
CA THR A 48 3.17 18.25 -14.92
C THR A 48 3.09 18.46 -13.40
N SER A 49 3.19 17.40 -12.60
CA SER A 49 3.16 17.46 -11.14
C SER A 49 4.54 17.79 -10.58
N ALA A 50 4.68 18.95 -9.98
CA ALA A 50 5.92 19.33 -9.31
C ALA A 50 6.17 18.51 -8.03
N ALA A 51 5.13 17.98 -7.38
CA ALA A 51 5.24 17.34 -6.06
C ALA A 51 5.84 15.93 -6.10
N GLY A 52 5.79 15.24 -7.25
CA GLY A 52 6.40 13.92 -7.42
C GLY A 52 5.65 13.01 -8.39
N VAL A 53 6.20 11.81 -8.56
CA VAL A 53 5.73 10.78 -9.50
C VAL A 53 5.63 9.43 -8.80
N SER A 54 4.94 8.48 -9.43
CA SER A 54 4.83 7.11 -8.92
C SER A 54 4.74 6.08 -10.04
N VAL A 55 5.28 4.89 -9.77
CA VAL A 55 5.14 3.70 -10.61
C VAL A 55 4.37 2.65 -9.81
N THR A 56 3.26 2.18 -10.36
CA THR A 56 2.45 1.12 -9.74
C THR A 56 3.01 -0.25 -10.12
N ILE A 57 3.28 -1.08 -9.12
CA ILE A 57 3.73 -2.47 -9.31
C ILE A 57 2.52 -3.41 -9.38
N SER A 58 1.59 -3.22 -8.44
CA SER A 58 0.30 -3.94 -8.38
C SER A 58 -0.71 -3.09 -7.61
N PRO A 59 -2.00 -3.43 -7.60
CA PRO A 59 -2.96 -2.75 -6.74
C PRO A 59 -2.48 -2.65 -5.29
N GLY A 60 -2.40 -1.45 -4.76
CA GLY A 60 -1.92 -1.16 -3.40
C GLY A 60 -0.40 -1.20 -3.21
N ILE A 61 0.40 -1.47 -4.24
CA ILE A 61 1.87 -1.44 -4.16
C ILE A 61 2.43 -0.52 -5.23
N SER A 62 3.16 0.50 -4.81
CA SER A 62 3.80 1.47 -5.71
C SER A 62 5.18 1.90 -5.21
N VAL A 63 6.02 2.37 -6.12
CA VAL A 63 7.23 3.12 -5.78
C VAL A 63 6.97 4.58 -6.13
N ARG A 64 7.24 5.46 -5.17
CA ARG A 64 6.99 6.89 -5.27
C ARG A 64 8.28 7.66 -5.13
N ARG A 65 8.41 8.73 -5.92
CA ARG A 65 9.46 9.74 -5.74
C ARG A 65 8.80 11.08 -5.48
N ARG A 66 9.14 11.69 -4.34
CA ARG A 66 8.70 13.05 -3.98
C ARG A 66 9.85 14.02 -4.20
N MET A 67 9.53 15.15 -4.82
CA MET A 67 10.50 16.19 -5.11
C MET A 67 10.61 17.18 -3.94
N SER A 68 11.82 17.66 -3.68
CA SER A 68 12.05 18.75 -2.72
C SER A 68 11.64 20.11 -3.28
N GLY A 69 11.60 21.13 -2.44
CA GLY A 69 11.36 22.52 -2.84
C GLY A 69 9.94 22.83 -3.30
N VAL A 70 9.00 21.88 -3.20
CA VAL A 70 7.59 22.07 -3.57
C VAL A 70 6.68 21.63 -2.43
N PRO A 71 5.50 22.26 -2.27
CA PRO A 71 4.55 21.85 -1.24
C PRO A 71 4.12 20.39 -1.41
N GLN A 72 4.17 19.63 -0.31
CA GLN A 72 3.70 18.26 -0.25
C GLN A 72 2.35 18.21 0.46
N TYR A 73 1.45 17.37 -0.02
CA TYR A 73 0.19 17.12 0.69
C TYR A 73 0.45 16.34 1.99
N SER A 74 -0.17 16.81 3.06
CA SER A 74 -0.43 16.00 4.25
C SER A 74 -1.65 15.16 3.97
N VAL A 75 -1.54 13.86 4.18
CA VAL A 75 -2.58 12.90 3.81
C VAL A 75 -2.95 12.01 4.99
N MET A 76 -4.14 11.42 4.91
CA MET A 76 -4.63 10.42 5.84
C MET A 76 -5.48 9.40 5.08
N HIS A 77 -5.28 8.12 5.37
CA HIS A 77 -6.06 7.02 4.84
C HIS A 77 -6.90 6.37 5.95
N PRO A 78 -8.20 6.71 6.07
CA PRO A 78 -9.05 6.25 7.17
C PRO A 78 -9.19 4.72 7.27
N HIS A 79 -9.08 4.03 6.15
CA HIS A 79 -9.40 2.59 6.06
C HIS A 79 -8.23 1.71 5.63
N SER A 80 -7.01 2.26 5.54
CA SER A 80 -5.84 1.51 5.09
C SER A 80 -4.69 1.56 6.09
N VAL A 81 -3.99 0.43 6.21
CA VAL A 81 -2.63 0.40 6.73
C VAL A 81 -1.68 0.68 5.57
N GLU A 82 -0.68 1.51 5.82
CA GLU A 82 0.38 1.77 4.86
C GLU A 82 1.73 1.37 5.44
N ILE A 83 2.58 0.80 4.60
CA ILE A 83 3.97 0.50 4.92
C ILE A 83 4.83 1.28 3.95
N TYR A 84 5.70 2.14 4.47
CA TYR A 84 6.73 2.83 3.71
C TYR A 84 8.07 2.17 3.97
N ARG A 85 8.81 1.93 2.90
CA ARG A 85 10.23 1.61 2.95
C ARG A 85 10.99 2.65 2.15
N ILE A 86 11.87 3.40 2.80
CA ILE A 86 12.70 4.38 2.13
C ILE A 86 13.76 3.65 1.30
N LEU A 87 13.80 3.95 0.01
CA LEU A 87 14.72 3.32 -0.96
C LEU A 87 15.91 4.21 -1.29
N GLU A 88 15.68 5.54 -1.35
CA GLU A 88 16.71 6.53 -1.66
C GLU A 88 16.38 7.86 -0.99
N GLY A 89 17.41 8.61 -0.61
CA GLY A 89 17.27 9.95 -0.04
C GLY A 89 16.93 9.95 1.44
N SER A 90 16.62 11.11 1.94
CA SER A 90 16.25 11.37 3.35
C SER A 90 15.32 12.56 3.48
N GLY A 91 14.74 12.71 4.65
CA GLY A 91 13.82 13.82 4.92
C GLY A 91 13.28 13.81 6.33
N THR A 92 12.34 14.69 6.61
CA THR A 92 11.55 14.69 7.83
C THR A 92 10.13 14.25 7.51
N LEU A 93 9.70 13.14 8.11
CA LEU A 93 8.32 12.66 8.05
C LEU A 93 7.60 13.03 9.34
N VAL A 94 6.45 13.70 9.21
CA VAL A 94 5.53 13.99 10.32
C VAL A 94 4.42 12.95 10.30
N THR A 95 4.12 12.34 11.44
CA THR A 95 3.07 11.33 11.58
C THR A 95 2.20 11.57 12.81
N GLY A 96 0.93 11.18 12.74
CA GLY A 96 -0.04 11.41 13.82
C GLY A 96 -0.50 12.87 13.87
N GLY A 97 -1.08 13.28 15.01
CA GLY A 97 -1.70 14.59 15.12
C GLY A 97 -3.01 14.71 14.34
N LEU A 98 -3.33 15.91 13.88
CA LEU A 98 -4.54 16.22 13.16
C LEU A 98 -4.23 16.95 11.85
N LEU A 99 -4.86 16.56 10.74
CA LEU A 99 -4.85 17.37 9.52
C LEU A 99 -5.44 18.75 9.82
N VAL A 100 -4.80 19.79 9.28
CA VAL A 100 -5.33 21.15 9.45
C VAL A 100 -6.62 21.30 8.64
N THR A 101 -7.73 21.38 9.37
CA THR A 101 -9.10 21.56 8.88
C THR A 101 -9.59 22.99 9.21
N PRO A 102 -10.56 23.55 8.49
CA PRO A 102 -11.50 22.95 7.53
C PRO A 102 -10.97 22.83 6.10
N LEU A 103 -9.69 23.02 5.86
CA LEU A 103 -9.09 23.07 4.54
C LEU A 103 -8.67 21.67 4.00
N ALA A 104 -8.92 20.60 4.79
CA ALA A 104 -8.70 19.24 4.31
C ALA A 104 -9.79 18.81 3.32
N GLU A 105 -9.36 18.27 2.19
CA GLU A 105 -10.23 17.73 1.15
C GLU A 105 -10.37 16.21 1.30
N GLN A 106 -11.60 15.71 1.28
CA GLN A 106 -11.85 14.28 1.11
C GLN A 106 -11.98 14.00 -0.39
N THR A 107 -10.97 13.34 -0.96
CA THR A 107 -10.92 13.04 -2.41
C THR A 107 -11.48 11.66 -2.75
N SER A 108 -11.60 10.79 -1.77
CA SER A 108 -12.25 9.48 -1.85
C SER A 108 -12.67 9.03 -0.46
N ASP A 109 -13.30 7.87 -0.35
CA ASP A 109 -13.66 7.26 0.94
C ASP A 109 -12.43 6.85 1.79
N ASP A 110 -11.26 6.76 1.18
CA ASP A 110 -10.00 6.39 1.83
C ASP A 110 -8.86 7.39 1.60
N LEU A 111 -9.16 8.65 1.28
CA LEU A 111 -8.14 9.67 1.16
C LEU A 111 -8.67 11.05 1.58
N MET A 112 -8.08 11.58 2.65
CA MET A 112 -8.16 12.98 3.02
C MET A 112 -6.79 13.63 2.81
N ARG A 113 -6.75 14.86 2.33
CA ARG A 113 -5.51 15.60 2.09
C ARG A 113 -5.66 17.10 2.36
N THR A 114 -4.55 17.74 2.69
CA THR A 114 -4.44 19.19 2.82
C THR A 114 -3.02 19.64 2.51
N LEU A 115 -2.86 20.89 2.05
CA LEU A 115 -1.55 21.53 1.91
C LEU A 115 -1.13 22.30 3.17
N HIS A 116 -1.97 22.33 4.22
CA HIS A 116 -1.77 23.14 5.42
C HIS A 116 -1.08 22.39 6.56
N GLY A 117 -0.64 21.16 6.32
CA GLY A 117 0.17 20.40 7.27
C GLY A 117 -0.65 19.64 8.33
N ILE A 118 0.07 19.22 9.36
CA ILE A 118 -0.44 18.45 10.50
C ILE A 118 -0.14 19.25 11.76
N SER A 119 -1.15 19.39 12.62
CA SER A 119 -0.99 19.99 13.95
C SER A 119 -0.73 18.88 14.98
N GLY A 120 0.29 19.05 15.82
CA GLY A 120 0.62 18.12 16.92
C GLY A 120 1.15 16.76 16.47
N GLY A 121 1.63 16.64 15.24
CA GLY A 121 2.28 15.43 14.74
C GLY A 121 3.69 15.23 15.31
N LEU A 122 4.17 13.99 15.24
CA LEU A 122 5.53 13.63 15.63
C LEU A 122 6.46 13.66 14.41
N GLU A 123 7.46 14.52 14.47
CA GLU A 123 8.51 14.62 13.45
C GLU A 123 9.58 13.55 13.66
N ARG A 124 9.95 12.89 12.58
CA ARG A 124 11.06 11.93 12.54
C ARG A 124 11.91 12.15 11.32
N ARG A 125 13.24 12.12 11.53
CA ARG A 125 14.19 11.97 10.43
C ARG A 125 14.09 10.55 9.89
N VAL A 126 13.96 10.44 8.57
CA VAL A 126 13.93 9.16 7.85
C VAL A 126 14.96 9.17 6.74
N LYS A 127 15.52 8.00 6.45
CA LYS A 127 16.56 7.80 5.44
C LYS A 127 16.45 6.42 4.81
N GLU A 128 17.26 6.19 3.79
CA GLU A 128 17.36 4.88 3.12
C GLU A 128 17.45 3.72 4.13
N GLY A 129 16.67 2.68 3.88
CA GLY A 129 16.53 1.49 4.69
C GLY A 129 15.46 1.56 5.79
N ASP A 130 15.00 2.74 6.18
CA ASP A 130 13.98 2.89 7.20
C ASP A 130 12.61 2.36 6.74
N ILE A 131 11.89 1.76 7.69
CA ILE A 131 10.54 1.23 7.48
C ILE A 131 9.60 1.91 8.46
N LEU A 132 8.44 2.34 7.95
CA LEU A 132 7.36 2.93 8.75
C LEU A 132 6.08 2.15 8.50
N VAL A 133 5.28 1.97 9.55
CA VAL A 133 3.93 1.40 9.47
C VAL A 133 2.95 2.46 9.97
N LEU A 134 2.07 2.89 9.08
CA LEU A 134 1.05 3.88 9.34
C LEU A 134 -0.28 3.16 9.53
N GLN A 135 -0.87 3.30 10.71
CA GLN A 135 -2.17 2.71 11.02
C GLN A 135 -3.29 3.47 10.31
N PRO A 136 -4.47 2.86 10.10
CA PRO A 136 -5.61 3.56 9.55
C PRO A 136 -5.90 4.85 10.32
N GLY A 137 -6.16 5.93 9.59
CA GLY A 137 -6.43 7.22 10.18
C GLY A 137 -5.21 7.98 10.71
N THR A 138 -3.98 7.51 10.44
CA THR A 138 -2.77 8.24 10.82
C THR A 138 -2.44 9.31 9.79
N PRO A 139 -2.57 10.63 10.10
CA PRO A 139 -2.07 11.69 9.24
C PRO A 139 -0.56 11.58 9.06
N HIS A 140 -0.09 11.86 7.83
CA HIS A 140 1.34 11.82 7.54
C HIS A 140 1.72 12.70 6.35
N TRP A 141 2.96 13.22 6.35
CA TRP A 141 3.53 13.98 5.25
C TRP A 141 5.05 14.15 5.40
N PHE A 142 5.72 14.35 4.28
CA PHE A 142 7.10 14.83 4.30
C PHE A 142 7.09 16.36 4.46
N SER A 143 7.45 16.84 5.65
CA SER A 143 7.57 18.28 5.93
C SER A 143 8.86 18.86 5.35
N ASN A 144 9.88 18.02 5.18
CA ASN A 144 11.14 18.37 4.51
C ASN A 144 11.66 17.15 3.75
N ILE A 145 12.25 17.40 2.58
CA ILE A 145 12.98 16.42 1.78
C ILE A 145 14.37 16.98 1.55
N ASP A 146 15.41 16.20 1.90
CA ASP A 146 16.80 16.60 1.71
C ASP A 146 17.23 16.36 0.26
N GLY A 147 18.16 17.18 -0.23
CA GLY A 147 18.59 17.10 -1.63
C GLY A 147 17.45 17.32 -2.60
N ASP A 148 17.41 16.57 -3.71
CA ASP A 148 16.45 16.77 -4.79
C ASP A 148 15.15 15.99 -4.61
N SER A 149 15.22 14.81 -3.98
CA SER A 149 14.06 13.93 -3.85
C SER A 149 14.22 12.85 -2.77
N ILE A 150 13.11 12.25 -2.41
CA ILE A 150 13.05 11.00 -1.62
C ILE A 150 12.23 9.96 -2.38
N THR A 151 12.79 8.74 -2.51
CA THR A 151 12.13 7.60 -3.17
C THR A 151 11.78 6.55 -2.12
N TYR A 152 10.54 6.08 -2.13
CA TYR A 152 10.07 5.06 -1.20
C TYR A 152 9.06 4.11 -1.85
N MET A 153 9.06 2.86 -1.39
CA MET A 153 8.00 1.90 -1.68
C MET A 153 6.84 2.16 -0.72
N GLU A 154 5.64 2.22 -1.26
CA GLU A 154 4.38 2.25 -0.52
C GLU A 154 3.64 0.94 -0.75
N SER A 155 3.30 0.26 0.35
CA SER A 155 2.32 -0.84 0.34
C SER A 155 1.11 -0.39 1.13
N ARG A 156 -0.06 -0.33 0.47
CA ARG A 156 -1.33 0.07 1.08
C ARG A 156 -2.30 -1.10 1.07
N VAL A 157 -2.74 -1.49 2.25
CA VAL A 157 -3.71 -2.57 2.43
C VAL A 157 -4.95 -2.01 3.09
N ARG A 158 -6.06 -2.05 2.35
CA ARG A 158 -7.36 -1.67 2.90
C ARG A 158 -7.81 -2.70 3.92
N ILE A 159 -8.12 -2.25 5.14
CA ILE A 159 -8.69 -3.09 6.19
C ILE A 159 -10.21 -2.99 6.10
N THR A 160 -10.85 -4.09 5.74
CA THR A 160 -12.29 -4.23 5.88
C THR A 160 -12.56 -4.64 7.33
N THR A 161 -12.88 -3.69 8.19
CA THR A 161 -13.45 -4.04 9.50
C THR A 161 -14.85 -4.57 9.24
N ALA A 162 -14.99 -5.89 9.16
CA ALA A 162 -16.31 -6.49 9.32
C ALA A 162 -16.82 -6.06 10.72
N PRO A 163 -18.06 -5.58 10.84
CA PRO A 163 -18.61 -5.24 12.15
C PRO A 163 -18.52 -6.47 13.05
N VAL A 164 -17.79 -6.35 14.17
CA VAL A 164 -17.75 -7.40 15.21
C VAL A 164 -19.18 -7.51 15.71
N ARG A 165 -19.88 -8.55 15.33
CA ARG A 165 -21.17 -8.89 15.89
C ARG A 165 -20.88 -9.52 17.25
N TYR A 166 -21.02 -8.74 18.31
CA TYR A 166 -21.14 -9.31 19.66
C TYR A 166 -22.46 -10.11 19.70
N GLN A 167 -22.38 -11.42 19.86
CA GLN A 167 -23.51 -12.28 20.18
C GLN A 167 -23.74 -12.23 21.69
#